data_2e7ce7b14bf680f1c680eaa3454835ee
#
_entry.id   2e7ce7b14bf680f1c680eaa3454835ee
#
_cell.length_a   1.000
_cell.length_b   1.000
_cell.length_c   1.000
_cell.angle_alpha   90.00
_cell.angle_beta   90.00
_cell.angle_gamma   90.00
#
_symmetry.space_group_name_H-M   'P 1'
#
loop_
_entity.id
_entity.type
_entity.pdbx_description
1 polymer ?
#
loop_
_entity_poly.entity_id
_entity_poly.type
_entity_poly.pdbx_seq_one_letter_code
_entity_poly.pdbx_strand_id
1 'polypeptide(L)' 'MNKINPKKLPNSKWTAVTPVLVAGAKEKHFLITGVEFDEEGGVISCEIEAVISRRKISIRWQELMDNSCWLFGWK' A
#
# COMPACT_ATOMS: atom_id res chain seq x y z
N MET A 1 11.26 -10.11 -4.65
CA MET A 1 10.47 -9.68 -3.47
C MET A 1 10.86 -8.27 -3.07
N ASN A 2 9.87 -7.40 -2.85
CA ASN A 2 10.14 -6.06 -2.35
C ASN A 2 10.60 -6.13 -0.89
N LYS A 3 11.67 -5.41 -0.58
CA LYS A 3 12.14 -5.33 0.80
C LYS A 3 11.44 -4.15 1.47
N ILE A 4 10.75 -4.44 2.57
CA ILE A 4 9.97 -3.43 3.27
C ILE A 4 10.41 -3.35 4.73
N ASN A 5 10.72 -2.14 5.17
CA ASN A 5 10.86 -1.85 6.58
C ASN A 5 9.52 -1.34 7.07
N PRO A 6 8.80 -2.08 7.93
CA PRO A 6 7.47 -1.64 8.39
C PRO A 6 7.45 -0.24 8.98
N LYS A 7 8.52 0.19 9.61
CA LYS A 7 8.62 1.52 10.19
C LYS A 7 8.62 2.63 9.15
N LYS A 8 8.94 2.30 7.90
CA LYS A 8 8.98 3.25 6.79
C LYS A 8 7.77 3.14 5.87
N LEU A 9 6.79 2.31 6.23
CA LEU A 9 5.56 2.18 5.45
C LEU A 9 4.76 3.49 5.36
N PRO A 10 4.56 4.25 6.46
CA PRO A 10 3.76 5.48 6.37
C PRO A 10 4.32 6.43 5.32
N ASN A 11 3.43 6.99 4.51
CA ASN A 11 3.75 7.92 3.42
C ASN A 11 4.56 7.32 2.27
N SER A 12 4.74 6.02 2.23
CA SER A 12 5.42 5.38 1.10
C SER A 12 4.49 5.33 -0.12
N LYS A 13 5.10 5.37 -1.31
CA LYS A 13 4.39 5.40 -2.60
C LYS A 13 4.52 4.05 -3.28
N TRP A 14 3.42 3.60 -3.87
CA TRP A 14 3.36 2.28 -4.49
C TRP A 14 2.61 2.30 -5.82
N THR A 15 2.98 1.41 -6.71
CA THR A 15 2.30 1.22 -7.99
C THR A 15 1.82 -0.23 -8.09
N ALA A 16 0.53 -0.41 -8.36
CA ALA A 16 -0.02 -1.74 -8.62
C ALA A 16 0.34 -2.17 -10.04
N VAL A 17 0.94 -3.35 -10.18
CA VAL A 17 1.29 -3.90 -11.49
C VAL A 17 0.01 -4.15 -12.29
N THR A 18 -0.99 -4.75 -11.65
CA THR A 18 -2.33 -4.88 -12.22
C THR A 18 -3.23 -3.86 -11.52
N PRO A 19 -3.90 -2.98 -12.27
CA PRO A 19 -4.77 -1.98 -11.64
C PRO A 19 -5.76 -2.61 -10.68
N VAL A 20 -5.94 -1.94 -9.52
CA VAL A 20 -6.83 -2.40 -8.47
C VAL A 20 -8.15 -1.64 -8.59
N LEU A 21 -9.26 -2.38 -8.50
CA LEU A 21 -10.58 -1.78 -8.52
C LEU A 21 -10.89 -1.17 -7.16
N VAL A 22 -11.01 0.17 -7.11
CA VAL A 22 -11.33 0.89 -5.90
C VAL A 22 -12.60 1.70 -6.16
N ALA A 23 -13.68 1.35 -5.46
CA ALA A 23 -14.99 2.03 -5.58
C ALA A 23 -15.43 2.20 -7.05
N GLY A 24 -15.25 1.17 -7.87
CA GLY A 24 -15.68 1.15 -9.26
C GLY A 24 -14.68 1.73 -10.26
N ALA A 25 -13.54 2.25 -9.82
CA ALA A 25 -12.50 2.79 -10.69
C ALA A 25 -11.23 1.95 -10.57
N LYS A 26 -10.54 1.73 -11.70
CA LYS A 26 -9.26 1.04 -11.70
C LYS A 26 -8.14 2.02 -11.39
N GLU A 27 -7.39 1.75 -10.32
CA GLU A 27 -6.31 2.62 -9.85
C GLU A 27 -4.98 1.88 -9.85
N LYS A 28 -3.91 2.58 -10.17
CA LYS A 28 -2.56 2.02 -10.18
C LYS A 28 -1.64 2.65 -9.13
N HIS A 29 -1.81 3.93 -8.84
CA HIS A 29 -0.89 4.66 -7.95
C HIS A 29 -1.52 4.84 -6.59
N PHE A 30 -0.77 4.47 -5.56
CA PHE A 30 -1.25 4.47 -4.18
C PHE A 30 -0.23 5.09 -3.24
N LEU A 31 -0.75 5.62 -2.15
CA LEU A 31 0.05 6.18 -1.04
C LEU A 31 -0.40 5.48 0.23
N ILE A 32 0.53 5.06 1.05
CA ILE A 32 0.21 4.52 2.37
C ILE A 32 -0.16 5.70 3.28
N THR A 33 -1.40 5.74 3.74
CA THR A 33 -1.90 6.85 4.56
C THR A 33 -2.05 6.50 6.03
N GLY A 34 -2.17 5.21 6.37
CA GLY A 34 -2.35 4.81 7.76
C GLY A 34 -1.70 3.48 8.03
N VAL A 35 -0.89 3.42 9.07
CA VAL A 35 -0.31 2.18 9.56
C VAL A 35 -0.44 2.19 11.08
N GLU A 36 -1.01 1.12 11.62
CA GLU A 36 -1.10 0.93 13.06
C GLU A 36 -0.16 -0.17 13.48
N PHE A 37 0.56 0.06 14.57
CA PHE A 37 1.53 -0.88 15.11
C PHE A 37 1.06 -1.38 16.47
N ASP A 38 1.41 -2.63 16.79
CA ASP A 38 1.20 -3.17 18.13
C ASP A 38 2.36 -2.76 19.05
N GLU A 39 2.30 -3.20 20.30
CA GLU A 39 3.32 -2.85 21.31
C GLU A 39 4.71 -3.39 20.97
N GLU A 40 4.77 -4.43 20.15
CA GLU A 40 6.02 -5.07 19.74
C GLU A 40 6.56 -4.49 18.44
N GLY A 41 5.87 -3.54 17.84
CA GLY A 41 6.26 -2.93 16.59
C GLY A 41 5.78 -3.67 15.35
N GLY A 42 4.90 -4.67 15.52
CA GLY A 42 4.29 -5.35 14.38
C GLY A 42 3.17 -4.53 13.78
N VAL A 43 2.95 -4.67 12.48
CA VAL A 43 1.89 -3.93 11.79
C VAL A 43 0.56 -4.64 12.01
N ILE A 44 -0.40 -3.93 12.62
CA ILE A 44 -1.75 -4.44 12.85
C ILE A 44 -2.65 -4.13 11.67
N SER A 45 -2.54 -2.93 11.11
CA SER A 45 -3.36 -2.52 9.98
C SER A 45 -2.57 -1.63 9.05
N CYS A 46 -2.94 -1.66 7.77
CA CYS A 46 -2.31 -0.83 6.74
C CYS A 46 -3.41 -0.32 5.82
N GLU A 47 -3.47 0.99 5.65
CA GLU A 47 -4.44 1.64 4.80
C GLU A 47 -3.72 2.37 3.67
N ILE A 48 -4.20 2.15 2.44
CA ILE A 48 -3.65 2.84 1.27
C ILE A 48 -4.73 3.70 0.64
N GLU A 49 -4.28 4.79 0.01
CA GLU A 49 -5.16 5.73 -0.68
C GLU A 49 -4.80 5.77 -2.16
N ALA A 50 -5.80 5.61 -3.02
CA ALA A 50 -5.64 5.80 -4.45
C ALA A 50 -5.40 7.28 -4.73
N VAL A 51 -4.30 7.60 -5.41
CA VAL A 51 -3.84 8.99 -5.57
C VAL A 51 -4.85 9.84 -6.31
N ILE A 52 -5.45 9.30 -7.37
CA ILE A 52 -6.36 10.08 -8.23
C ILE A 52 -7.73 10.26 -7.58
N SER A 53 -8.35 9.17 -7.11
CA SER A 53 -9.69 9.21 -6.55
C SER A 53 -9.72 9.62 -5.08
N ARG A 54 -8.57 9.51 -4.41
CA ARG A 54 -8.40 9.75 -2.96
C ARG A 54 -9.24 8.83 -2.10
N ARG A 55 -9.60 7.68 -2.64
CA ARG A 55 -10.34 6.67 -1.89
C ARG A 55 -9.37 5.75 -1.16
N LYS A 56 -9.74 5.37 0.05
CA LYS A 56 -8.88 4.57 0.93
C LYS A 56 -9.40 3.15 1.02
N ILE A 57 -8.47 2.20 1.02
CA ILE A 57 -8.79 0.78 1.25
C ILE A 57 -7.78 0.20 2.23
N SER A 58 -8.21 -0.82 2.96
CA SER A 58 -7.32 -1.55 3.87
C SER A 58 -6.72 -2.73 3.13
N ILE A 59 -5.42 -2.94 3.31
CA ILE A 59 -4.72 -4.09 2.75
C ILE A 59 -3.85 -4.75 3.81
N ARG A 60 -3.42 -5.96 3.52
CA ARG A 60 -2.38 -6.60 4.31
C ARG A 60 -1.05 -6.10 3.77
N TRP A 61 -0.22 -5.49 4.63
CA TRP A 61 1.04 -4.89 4.18
C TRP A 61 1.97 -5.92 3.53
N GLN A 62 1.82 -7.20 3.89
CA GLN A 62 2.61 -8.27 3.30
C GLN A 62 2.38 -8.40 1.80
N GLU A 63 1.22 -7.97 1.30
CA GLU A 63 0.94 -8.00 -0.13
C GLU A 63 1.90 -7.12 -0.93
N LEU A 64 2.39 -6.05 -0.30
CA LEU A 64 3.36 -5.13 -0.94
C LEU A 64 4.72 -5.79 -1.17
N MET A 65 4.99 -6.90 -0.49
CA MET A 65 6.24 -7.64 -0.66
C MET A 65 6.29 -8.41 -1.97
N ASP A 66 5.12 -8.64 -2.58
CA ASP A 66 5.03 -9.38 -3.84
C ASP A 66 5.30 -8.43 -5.01
N ASN A 67 6.51 -8.52 -5.57
CA ASN A 67 6.91 -7.63 -6.66
C ASN A 67 6.28 -8.00 -8.01
N SER A 68 5.51 -9.07 -8.07
CA SER A 68 4.68 -9.35 -9.24
C SER A 68 3.37 -8.57 -9.21
N CYS A 69 2.99 -8.05 -8.04
CA CYS A 69 1.76 -7.31 -7.83
C CYS A 69 2.00 -5.83 -7.52
N TRP A 70 3.10 -5.51 -6.85
CA TRP A 70 3.40 -4.15 -6.38
C TRP A 70 4.83 -3.74 -6.68
N LEU A 71 4.99 -2.49 -7.10
CA LEU A 71 6.29 -1.87 -7.31
C LEU A 71 6.45 -0.68 -6.37
N PHE A 72 7.62 -0.53 -5.79
CA PHE A 72 7.91 0.60 -4.90
C PHE A 72 8.04 1.88 -5.71
N GLY A 73 7.42 2.93 -5.21
CA GLY A 73 7.40 4.23 -5.90
C GLY A 73 6.30 4.30 -6.94
N TRP A 74 6.13 5.47 -7.53
CA TRP A 74 5.17 5.67 -8.62
C TRP A 74 5.88 5.51 -9.95
N LYS A 75 5.43 4.54 -10.72
CA LYS A 75 6.01 4.18 -12.02
C LYS A 75 5.18 4.66 -13.20
#